data_76cad67b6b5377ccbbba6413fcb5684b
#
_entry.id   76cad67b6b5377ccbbba6413fcb5684b
#
_cell.length_a   1.000
_cell.length_b   1.000
_cell.length_c   1.000
_cell.angle_alpha   90.00
_cell.angle_beta   90.00
_cell.angle_gamma   90.00
#
_symmetry.space_group_name_H-M   'P 1'
#
loop_
_entity.id
_entity.type
_entity.pdbx_description
1 polymer ?
#
loop_
_entity_poly.entity_id
_entity_poly.type
_entity_poly.pdbx_seq_one_letter_code
_entity_poly.pdbx_strand_id
1 'polypeptide(L)'
;MYIFKFEVFTTCCELHIGAQNNIYAQYVANIIFSESKRLEQKYGFFLETSELYKINHRTSNNVILDDEFTSLVQLALFYYDKTQGAFDVTLDGTIRLEQNQLIFSNDNTKIDFGGLVKEYAVDLAISTLKDYKITSALVNFGGDLASIGTFDEVPWNIGIEDPNDENINIATIQMNNNSLCTSGHSKRYKKIDNKKQSHIIVKEKNNYQQISVMSNTTVDAGVWCTALLSKPSLIIPSHIKVVKKV
;
A
#
# COMPACT_ATOMS: atom_id res chain seq x y z
N MET A 1 13.40 17.87 -13.71
CA MET A 1 13.02 16.73 -12.83
C MET A 1 14.04 16.58 -11.73
N TYR A 2 13.59 16.42 -10.46
CA TYR A 2 14.42 16.21 -9.28
C TYR A 2 14.05 14.87 -8.65
N ILE A 3 15.05 14.10 -8.20
CA ILE A 3 14.86 12.74 -7.69
C ILE A 3 15.33 12.71 -6.24
N PHE A 4 14.45 12.20 -5.35
CA PHE A 4 14.73 12.05 -3.93
C PHE A 4 14.52 10.60 -3.53
N LYS A 5 15.46 10.03 -2.73
CA LYS A 5 15.39 8.66 -2.23
C LYS A 5 15.50 8.66 -0.71
N PHE A 6 14.69 7.83 -0.08
CA PHE A 6 14.67 7.66 1.37
C PHE A 6 14.13 6.28 1.75
N GLU A 7 14.27 5.90 3.01
CA GLU A 7 13.73 4.63 3.52
C GLU A 7 12.58 4.89 4.50
N VAL A 8 11.41 4.28 4.22
CA VAL A 8 10.22 4.25 5.06
C VAL A 8 9.49 2.93 4.81
N PHE A 9 8.74 2.42 5.79
CA PHE A 9 8.03 1.15 5.70
C PHE A 9 8.95 -0.04 5.37
N THR A 10 10.19 0.02 5.84
CA THR A 10 11.25 -0.97 5.56
C THR A 10 11.52 -1.18 4.08
N THR A 11 11.32 -0.16 3.26
CA THR A 11 11.55 -0.21 1.81
C THR A 11 12.17 1.09 1.30
N CYS A 12 12.87 0.99 0.16
CA CYS A 12 13.36 2.17 -0.55
C CYS A 12 12.18 2.88 -1.21
N CYS A 13 12.07 4.19 -0.95
CA CYS A 13 11.08 5.08 -1.53
C CYS A 13 11.77 6.07 -2.46
N GLU A 14 11.12 6.39 -3.57
CA GLU A 14 11.66 7.31 -4.56
C GLU A 14 10.58 8.28 -5.03
N LEU A 15 10.93 9.58 -5.10
CA LEU A 15 10.09 10.64 -5.60
C LEU A 15 10.78 11.30 -6.80
N HIS A 16 10.11 11.34 -7.94
CA HIS A 16 10.47 12.15 -9.09
C HIS A 16 9.54 13.36 -9.11
N ILE A 17 10.06 14.56 -8.98
CA ILE A 17 9.27 15.80 -8.86
C ILE A 17 9.67 16.79 -9.95
N GLY A 18 8.73 17.11 -10.84
CA GLY A 18 8.84 18.20 -11.79
C GLY A 18 8.53 19.52 -11.11
N ALA A 19 9.56 20.32 -10.82
CA ALA A 19 9.42 21.61 -10.15
C ALA A 19 10.30 22.68 -10.81
N GLN A 20 10.00 23.94 -10.53
CA GLN A 20 10.73 25.07 -11.09
C GLN A 20 12.21 25.10 -10.65
N ASN A 21 12.50 24.66 -9.42
CA ASN A 21 13.86 24.58 -8.89
C ASN A 21 13.97 23.49 -7.83
N ASN A 22 15.23 23.13 -7.51
CA ASN A 22 15.55 22.07 -6.56
C ASN A 22 15.11 22.40 -5.11
N ILE A 23 15.18 23.66 -4.70
CA ILE A 23 14.83 24.09 -3.32
C ILE A 23 13.34 23.79 -3.08
N TYR A 24 12.48 24.14 -4.03
CA TYR A 24 11.05 23.89 -3.94
C TYR A 24 10.74 22.39 -3.98
N ALA A 25 11.39 21.64 -4.90
CA ALA A 25 11.22 20.19 -4.96
C ALA A 25 11.64 19.50 -3.65
N GLN A 26 12.78 19.88 -3.07
CA GLN A 26 13.29 19.36 -1.80
C GLN A 26 12.34 19.70 -0.64
N TYR A 27 11.78 20.90 -0.61
CA TYR A 27 10.81 21.29 0.42
C TYR A 27 9.58 20.37 0.39
N VAL A 28 8.99 20.13 -0.79
CA VAL A 28 7.83 19.23 -0.94
C VAL A 28 8.20 17.78 -0.62
N ALA A 29 9.37 17.32 -1.07
CA ALA A 29 9.87 15.97 -0.76
C ALA A 29 10.04 15.75 0.75
N ASN A 30 10.53 16.75 1.49
CA ASN A 30 10.68 16.68 2.94
C ASN A 30 9.33 16.58 3.67
N ILE A 31 8.27 17.25 3.18
CA ILE A 31 6.92 17.12 3.74
C ILE A 31 6.43 15.69 3.56
N ILE A 32 6.55 15.13 2.35
CA ILE A 32 6.15 13.75 2.05
C ILE A 32 6.94 12.75 2.90
N PHE A 33 8.25 12.93 3.03
CA PHE A 33 9.08 12.08 3.87
C PHE A 33 8.64 12.12 5.34
N SER A 34 8.43 13.32 5.89
CA SER A 34 8.02 13.51 7.30
C SER A 34 6.66 12.85 7.57
N GLU A 35 5.70 13.00 6.67
CA GLU A 35 4.38 12.39 6.78
C GLU A 35 4.45 10.86 6.66
N SER A 36 5.23 10.34 5.72
CA SER A 36 5.44 8.89 5.58
C SER A 36 6.08 8.29 6.83
N LYS A 37 7.06 8.98 7.44
CA LYS A 37 7.68 8.58 8.71
C LYS A 37 6.68 8.61 9.88
N ARG A 38 5.80 9.61 9.93
CA ARG A 38 4.74 9.71 10.93
C ARG A 38 3.81 8.51 10.84
N LEU A 39 3.39 8.14 9.63
CA LEU A 39 2.53 6.96 9.39
C LEU A 39 3.24 5.65 9.76
N GLU A 40 4.51 5.48 9.39
CA GLU A 40 5.31 4.33 9.82
C GLU A 40 5.36 4.20 11.34
N GLN A 41 5.59 5.34 12.04
CA GLN A 41 5.64 5.35 13.50
C GLN A 41 4.28 5.09 14.14
N LYS A 42 3.18 5.57 13.57
CA LYS A 42 1.82 5.37 14.09
C LYS A 42 1.32 3.95 13.89
N TYR A 43 1.58 3.38 12.71
CA TYR A 43 0.98 2.11 12.26
C TYR A 43 1.96 0.94 12.16
N GLY A 44 3.19 1.09 12.66
CA GLY A 44 4.20 0.02 12.63
C GLY A 44 3.79 -1.18 13.49
N PHE A 45 3.50 -2.32 12.84
CA PHE A 45 3.01 -3.54 13.53
C PHE A 45 4.00 -4.08 14.56
N PHE A 46 5.30 -4.01 14.27
CA PHE A 46 6.38 -4.50 15.14
C PHE A 46 7.03 -3.42 16.00
N LEU A 47 6.59 -2.17 15.85
CA LEU A 47 7.17 -1.04 16.57
C LEU A 47 6.43 -0.85 17.90
N GLU A 48 7.03 -1.23 19.02
CA GLU A 48 6.42 -1.18 20.36
C GLU A 48 5.91 0.21 20.76
N THR A 49 6.51 1.26 20.22
CA THR A 49 6.09 2.64 20.48
C THR A 49 4.88 3.06 19.64
N SER A 50 4.51 2.31 18.59
CA SER A 50 3.42 2.66 17.69
C SER A 50 2.06 2.55 18.38
N GLU A 51 1.10 3.32 17.88
CA GLU A 51 -0.28 3.25 18.32
C GLU A 51 -0.92 1.90 17.97
N LEU A 52 -0.65 1.40 16.75
CA LEU A 52 -1.13 0.08 16.33
C LEU A 52 -0.62 -1.04 17.25
N TYR A 53 0.65 -1.00 17.64
CA TYR A 53 1.21 -1.99 18.58
C TYR A 53 0.47 -1.97 19.92
N LYS A 54 0.22 -0.77 20.49
CA LYS A 54 -0.50 -0.60 21.75
C LYS A 54 -1.94 -1.13 21.65
N ILE A 55 -2.62 -0.84 20.54
CA ILE A 55 -3.96 -1.37 20.26
C ILE A 55 -3.94 -2.91 20.18
N ASN A 56 -2.94 -3.49 19.52
CA ASN A 56 -2.77 -4.94 19.41
C ASN A 56 -2.37 -5.63 20.71
N HIS A 57 -1.88 -4.88 21.70
CA HIS A 57 -1.54 -5.38 23.06
C HIS A 57 -2.45 -4.77 24.14
N ARG A 58 -3.66 -4.42 23.76
CA ARG A 58 -4.70 -3.85 24.60
C ARG A 58 -5.11 -4.79 25.74
N THR A 59 -5.69 -4.23 26.80
CA THR A 59 -6.27 -4.96 27.93
C THR A 59 -7.81 -5.03 27.87
N SER A 60 -8.43 -4.36 26.89
CA SER A 60 -9.87 -4.35 26.66
C SER A 60 -10.16 -4.57 25.19
N ASN A 61 -11.17 -5.35 24.87
CA ASN A 61 -11.60 -5.58 23.48
C ASN A 61 -12.35 -4.39 22.86
N ASN A 62 -12.53 -3.30 23.61
CA ASN A 62 -13.10 -2.05 23.13
C ASN A 62 -12.04 -0.95 23.23
N VAL A 63 -11.69 -0.34 22.12
CA VAL A 63 -10.66 0.70 22.01
C VAL A 63 -11.23 1.92 21.31
N ILE A 64 -11.06 3.10 21.88
CA ILE A 64 -11.41 4.37 21.22
C ILE A 64 -10.25 4.79 20.33
N LEU A 65 -10.57 5.09 19.09
CA LEU A 65 -9.63 5.51 18.05
C LEU A 65 -9.69 7.01 17.81
N ASP A 66 -8.60 7.60 17.34
CA ASP A 66 -8.64 8.93 16.73
C ASP A 66 -9.29 8.91 15.32
N ASP A 67 -9.51 10.07 14.75
CA ASP A 67 -10.23 10.22 13.47
C ASP A 67 -9.48 9.56 12.30
N GLU A 68 -8.14 9.68 12.26
CA GLU A 68 -7.32 9.09 11.20
C GLU A 68 -7.32 7.56 11.29
N PHE A 69 -7.14 7.02 12.49
CA PHE A 69 -7.19 5.57 12.70
C PHE A 69 -8.59 5.02 12.40
N THR A 70 -9.64 5.73 12.84
CA THR A 70 -11.04 5.41 12.52
C THR A 70 -11.28 5.34 11.02
N SER A 71 -10.80 6.34 10.27
CA SER A 71 -10.92 6.39 8.81
C SER A 71 -10.19 5.22 8.13
N LEU A 72 -9.01 4.86 8.63
CA LEU A 72 -8.23 3.74 8.08
C LEU A 72 -8.89 2.38 8.36
N VAL A 73 -9.50 2.20 9.55
CA VAL A 73 -10.29 1.00 9.87
C VAL A 73 -11.55 0.92 9.00
N GLN A 74 -12.26 2.04 8.80
CA GLN A 74 -13.41 2.09 7.90
C GLN A 74 -13.03 1.70 6.47
N LEU A 75 -11.91 2.21 5.99
CA LEU A 75 -11.37 1.88 4.67
C LEU A 75 -11.03 0.38 4.56
N ALA A 76 -10.40 -0.20 5.58
CA ALA A 76 -10.08 -1.62 5.64
C ALA A 76 -11.34 -2.49 5.60
N LEU A 77 -12.36 -2.16 6.41
CA LEU A 77 -13.65 -2.87 6.44
C LEU A 77 -14.42 -2.73 5.11
N PHE A 78 -14.40 -1.55 4.49
CA PHE A 78 -14.96 -1.35 3.16
C PHE A 78 -14.33 -2.30 2.12
N TYR A 79 -13.01 -2.42 2.12
CA TYR A 79 -12.32 -3.33 1.19
C TYR A 79 -12.48 -4.81 1.57
N TYR A 80 -12.59 -5.13 2.85
CA TYR A 80 -12.97 -6.48 3.29
C TYR A 80 -14.28 -6.92 2.61
N ASP A 81 -15.31 -6.07 2.68
CA ASP A 81 -16.60 -6.35 2.06
C ASP A 81 -16.50 -6.41 0.54
N LYS A 82 -15.85 -5.43 -0.11
CA LYS A 82 -15.70 -5.38 -1.57
C LYS A 82 -14.94 -6.57 -2.15
N THR A 83 -13.99 -7.10 -1.42
CA THR A 83 -13.19 -8.26 -1.83
C THR A 83 -13.71 -9.58 -1.27
N GLN A 84 -14.91 -9.60 -0.65
CA GLN A 84 -15.49 -10.78 -0.03
C GLN A 84 -14.53 -11.43 0.98
N GLY A 85 -13.86 -10.60 1.78
CA GLY A 85 -12.88 -11.00 2.77
C GLY A 85 -11.52 -11.46 2.21
N ALA A 86 -11.28 -11.37 0.89
CA ALA A 86 -9.96 -11.74 0.32
C ALA A 86 -8.85 -10.77 0.72
N PHE A 87 -9.17 -9.50 0.92
CA PHE A 87 -8.35 -8.54 1.63
C PHE A 87 -8.87 -8.44 3.07
N ASP A 88 -8.02 -8.72 4.02
CA ASP A 88 -8.37 -8.73 5.44
C ASP A 88 -7.16 -8.25 6.25
N VAL A 89 -7.37 -7.21 7.05
CA VAL A 89 -6.33 -6.66 7.95
C VAL A 89 -6.35 -7.31 9.33
N THR A 90 -7.26 -8.26 9.58
CA THR A 90 -7.38 -8.92 10.88
C THR A 90 -6.59 -10.22 10.94
N LEU A 91 -6.04 -10.49 12.10
CA LEU A 91 -5.36 -11.74 12.46
C LEU A 91 -6.10 -12.35 13.65
N ASP A 92 -6.36 -13.67 13.58
CA ASP A 92 -6.92 -14.49 14.67
C ASP A 92 -8.28 -14.01 15.21
N GLY A 93 -9.15 -13.49 14.32
CA GLY A 93 -10.50 -13.08 14.70
C GLY A 93 -11.12 -12.08 13.73
N THR A 94 -12.04 -11.28 14.24
CA THR A 94 -12.74 -10.22 13.49
C THR A 94 -12.80 -8.92 14.31
N ILE A 95 -13.03 -7.82 13.60
CA ILE A 95 -13.23 -6.50 14.19
C ILE A 95 -14.57 -5.92 13.75
N ARG A 96 -15.10 -5.03 14.59
CA ARG A 96 -16.27 -4.20 14.28
C ARG A 96 -15.98 -2.77 14.70
N LEU A 97 -16.45 -1.80 13.94
CA LEU A 97 -16.32 -0.38 14.25
C LEU A 97 -17.70 0.22 14.48
N GLU A 98 -17.87 0.84 15.64
CA GLU A 98 -19.07 1.60 16.02
C GLU A 98 -18.65 3.05 16.30
N GLN A 99 -18.99 3.97 15.40
CA GLN A 99 -18.45 5.34 15.42
C GLN A 99 -16.90 5.33 15.40
N ASN A 100 -16.26 5.72 16.50
CA ASN A 100 -14.81 5.65 16.69
C ASN A 100 -14.38 4.55 17.69
N GLN A 101 -15.29 3.67 18.09
CA GLN A 101 -14.99 2.54 18.96
C GLN A 101 -14.71 1.29 18.15
N LEU A 102 -13.49 0.80 18.21
CA LEU A 102 -13.06 -0.46 17.63
C LEU A 102 -13.30 -1.59 18.61
N ILE A 103 -14.04 -2.62 18.18
CA ILE A 103 -14.43 -3.78 18.96
C ILE A 103 -13.79 -5.02 18.35
N PHE A 104 -13.03 -5.75 19.15
CA PHE A 104 -12.38 -6.99 18.77
C PHE A 104 -13.19 -8.20 19.24
N SER A 105 -13.25 -9.26 18.43
CA SER A 105 -14.01 -10.47 18.74
C SER A 105 -13.43 -11.29 19.87
N ASN A 106 -12.13 -11.19 20.13
CA ASN A 106 -11.43 -11.87 21.23
C ASN A 106 -10.07 -11.21 21.52
N ASP A 107 -9.42 -11.62 22.62
CA ASP A 107 -8.16 -11.03 23.10
C ASP A 107 -6.96 -11.27 22.15
N ASN A 108 -6.99 -12.32 21.32
CA ASN A 108 -5.91 -12.67 20.41
C ASN A 108 -6.03 -11.93 19.06
N THR A 109 -7.21 -11.39 18.74
CA THR A 109 -7.42 -10.66 17.49
C THR A 109 -6.49 -9.45 17.40
N LYS A 110 -5.76 -9.34 16.32
CA LYS A 110 -4.87 -8.21 16.00
C LYS A 110 -5.23 -7.60 14.66
N ILE A 111 -4.74 -6.39 14.43
CA ILE A 111 -4.81 -5.70 13.14
C ILE A 111 -3.39 -5.56 12.57
N ASP A 112 -3.23 -5.82 11.29
CA ASP A 112 -2.00 -5.56 10.52
C ASP A 112 -2.34 -4.73 9.28
N PHE A 113 -1.89 -3.48 9.24
CA PHE A 113 -2.09 -2.59 8.10
C PHE A 113 -0.95 -2.67 7.04
N GLY A 114 -0.12 -3.68 7.09
CA GLY A 114 1.04 -3.83 6.18
C GLY A 114 0.69 -3.87 4.69
N GLY A 115 -0.55 -4.17 4.33
CA GLY A 115 -1.06 -4.13 2.95
C GLY A 115 -1.95 -2.91 2.66
N LEU A 116 -1.95 -1.87 3.50
CA LEU A 116 -2.84 -0.71 3.36
C LEU A 116 -2.12 0.63 3.61
N VAL A 117 -1.32 0.73 4.70
CA VAL A 117 -0.75 2.01 5.14
C VAL A 117 0.30 2.55 4.16
N LYS A 118 1.07 1.68 3.51
CA LYS A 118 2.06 2.12 2.53
C LYS A 118 1.40 2.68 1.28
N GLU A 119 0.37 2.04 0.80
CA GLU A 119 -0.46 2.47 -0.32
C GLU A 119 -1.19 3.78 -0.01
N TYR A 120 -1.71 3.90 1.21
CA TYR A 120 -2.29 5.14 1.74
C TYR A 120 -1.27 6.28 1.80
N ALA A 121 -0.03 6.02 2.20
CA ALA A 121 1.04 7.01 2.20
C ALA A 121 1.39 7.50 0.79
N VAL A 122 1.35 6.63 -0.22
CA VAL A 122 1.53 7.03 -1.64
C VAL A 122 0.40 7.96 -2.09
N ASP A 123 -0.85 7.64 -1.75
CA ASP A 123 -2.00 8.48 -2.11
C ASP A 123 -1.95 9.86 -1.39
N LEU A 124 -1.49 9.91 -0.14
CA LEU A 124 -1.21 11.18 0.56
C LEU A 124 -0.06 11.95 -0.09
N ALA A 125 0.99 11.28 -0.54
CA ALA A 125 2.08 11.92 -1.26
C ALA A 125 1.58 12.56 -2.58
N ILE A 126 0.72 11.88 -3.32
CA ILE A 126 0.06 12.43 -4.53
C ILE A 126 -0.81 13.64 -4.18
N SER A 127 -1.59 13.58 -3.09
CA SER A 127 -2.39 14.72 -2.62
C SER A 127 -1.50 15.91 -2.29
N THR A 128 -0.44 15.69 -1.51
CA THR A 128 0.55 16.72 -1.17
C THR A 128 1.15 17.36 -2.42
N LEU A 129 1.61 16.55 -3.38
CA LEU A 129 2.18 17.07 -4.63
C LEU A 129 1.18 17.96 -5.39
N LYS A 130 -0.09 17.57 -5.45
CA LYS A 130 -1.16 18.38 -6.09
C LYS A 130 -1.43 19.69 -5.33
N ASP A 131 -1.45 19.68 -4.00
CA ASP A 131 -1.65 20.86 -3.17
C ASP A 131 -0.52 21.88 -3.39
N TYR A 132 0.71 21.39 -3.58
CA TYR A 132 1.89 22.19 -3.95
C TYR A 132 1.99 22.44 -5.45
N LYS A 133 0.91 22.22 -6.24
CA LYS A 133 0.82 22.54 -7.67
C LYS A 133 1.89 21.86 -8.53
N ILE A 134 2.35 20.70 -8.12
CA ILE A 134 3.21 19.85 -8.94
C ILE A 134 2.33 19.16 -9.99
N THR A 135 2.66 19.36 -11.25
CA THR A 135 1.90 18.83 -12.41
C THR A 135 2.56 17.63 -13.09
N SER A 136 3.79 17.30 -12.69
CA SER A 136 4.54 16.13 -13.19
C SER A 136 5.30 15.49 -12.04
N ALA A 137 4.93 14.27 -11.68
CA ALA A 137 5.60 13.50 -10.62
C ALA A 137 5.38 12.00 -10.76
N LEU A 138 6.35 11.23 -10.25
CA LEU A 138 6.22 9.80 -9.99
C LEU A 138 6.61 9.52 -8.54
N VAL A 139 5.74 8.84 -7.83
CA VAL A 139 5.96 8.34 -6.46
C VAL A 139 6.13 6.83 -6.55
N ASN A 140 7.17 6.29 -5.91
CA ASN A 140 7.42 4.85 -5.82
C ASN A 140 7.81 4.48 -4.39
N PHE A 141 6.94 3.76 -3.69
CA PHE A 141 7.22 3.24 -2.36
C PHE A 141 7.31 1.71 -2.42
N GLY A 142 8.53 1.22 -2.77
CA GLY A 142 8.81 -0.21 -2.81
C GLY A 142 7.97 -0.99 -3.83
N GLY A 143 7.70 -0.40 -4.99
CA GLY A 143 6.93 -1.00 -6.08
C GLY A 143 5.44 -0.67 -6.08
N ASP A 144 4.95 0.13 -5.10
CA ASP A 144 3.64 0.77 -5.19
C ASP A 144 3.84 2.17 -5.75
N LEU A 145 3.29 2.40 -6.93
CA LEU A 145 3.56 3.59 -7.73
C LEU A 145 2.30 4.40 -7.95
N ALA A 146 2.48 5.72 -7.99
CA ALA A 146 1.47 6.65 -8.48
C ALA A 146 2.11 7.78 -9.27
N SER A 147 1.39 8.29 -10.28
CA SER A 147 1.88 9.32 -11.17
C SER A 147 0.96 10.53 -11.24
N ILE A 148 1.54 11.70 -11.46
CA ILE A 148 0.86 12.93 -11.85
C ILE A 148 1.41 13.32 -13.22
N GLY A 149 0.50 13.56 -14.19
CA GLY A 149 0.85 14.05 -15.51
C GLY A 149 1.85 13.14 -16.23
N THR A 150 2.73 13.79 -17.00
CA THR A 150 3.71 13.16 -17.89
C THR A 150 5.11 13.69 -17.61
N PHE A 151 6.13 13.00 -18.07
CA PHE A 151 7.50 13.50 -18.12
C PHE A 151 7.84 13.93 -19.53
N ASP A 152 8.13 15.21 -19.75
CA ASP A 152 8.40 15.80 -21.08
C ASP A 152 7.35 15.40 -22.13
N GLU A 153 6.06 15.56 -21.76
CA GLU A 153 4.88 15.23 -22.59
C GLU A 153 4.69 13.73 -22.88
N VAL A 154 5.54 12.86 -22.34
CA VAL A 154 5.47 11.40 -22.50
C VAL A 154 4.94 10.74 -21.23
N PRO A 155 3.99 9.79 -21.29
CA PRO A 155 3.60 9.00 -20.14
C PRO A 155 4.78 8.33 -19.45
N TRP A 156 4.67 8.14 -18.13
CA TRP A 156 5.69 7.43 -17.36
C TRP A 156 5.76 5.96 -17.79
N ASN A 157 6.92 5.48 -18.22
CA ASN A 157 7.13 4.08 -18.59
C ASN A 157 7.65 3.30 -17.39
N ILE A 158 6.85 2.37 -16.88
CA ILE A 158 7.15 1.57 -15.69
C ILE A 158 7.36 0.12 -16.09
N GLY A 159 8.51 -0.45 -15.74
CA GLY A 159 8.79 -1.87 -15.87
C GLY A 159 8.09 -2.68 -14.78
N ILE A 160 7.49 -3.81 -15.16
CA ILE A 160 7.06 -4.85 -14.20
C ILE A 160 8.15 -5.91 -14.17
N GLU A 161 8.80 -6.05 -13.02
CA GLU A 161 9.88 -6.99 -12.80
C GLU A 161 9.41 -8.44 -12.84
N ASP A 162 10.24 -9.35 -13.31
CA ASP A 162 10.03 -10.79 -13.19
C ASP A 162 10.12 -11.20 -11.70
N PRO A 163 9.18 -11.99 -11.17
CA PRO A 163 9.22 -12.42 -9.78
C PRO A 163 10.43 -13.32 -9.44
N ASN A 164 11.10 -13.89 -10.46
CA ASN A 164 12.24 -14.77 -10.31
C ASN A 164 13.60 -14.09 -10.63
N ASP A 165 13.59 -12.96 -11.37
CA ASP A 165 14.79 -12.20 -11.73
C ASP A 165 14.47 -10.69 -11.78
N GLU A 166 14.90 -9.96 -10.76
CA GLU A 166 14.68 -8.51 -10.63
C GLU A 166 15.35 -7.65 -11.72
N ASN A 167 16.28 -8.22 -12.48
CA ASN A 167 16.96 -7.54 -13.59
C ASN A 167 16.16 -7.61 -14.90
N ILE A 168 15.07 -8.38 -14.93
CA ILE A 168 14.24 -8.59 -16.12
C ILE A 168 12.89 -7.93 -15.94
N ASN A 169 12.48 -7.11 -16.90
CA ASN A 169 11.12 -6.61 -17.00
C ASN A 169 10.29 -7.51 -17.92
N ILE A 170 9.21 -8.08 -17.38
CA ILE A 170 8.26 -8.94 -18.12
C ILE A 170 7.14 -8.16 -18.82
N ALA A 171 7.02 -6.89 -18.52
CA ALA A 171 6.10 -5.95 -19.17
C ALA A 171 6.55 -4.52 -18.92
N THR A 172 6.10 -3.60 -19.80
CA THR A 172 6.20 -2.15 -19.61
C THR A 172 4.82 -1.54 -19.65
N ILE A 173 4.48 -0.72 -18.65
CA ILE A 173 3.19 -0.07 -18.49
C ILE A 173 3.37 1.44 -18.57
N GLN A 174 2.48 2.10 -19.33
CA GLN A 174 2.42 3.56 -19.37
C GLN A 174 1.47 4.07 -18.30
N MET A 175 1.95 5.03 -17.50
CA MET A 175 1.19 5.68 -16.42
C MET A 175 1.03 7.18 -16.69
N ASN A 176 -0.19 7.68 -16.44
CA ASN A 176 -0.53 9.10 -16.47
C ASN A 176 -1.74 9.34 -15.56
N ASN A 177 -1.53 10.00 -14.42
CA ASN A 177 -2.55 10.25 -13.38
C ASN A 177 -3.24 8.97 -12.86
N ASN A 178 -2.49 7.92 -12.66
CA ASN A 178 -2.97 6.65 -12.13
C ASN A 178 -1.91 5.99 -11.24
N SER A 179 -2.30 4.87 -10.64
CA SER A 179 -1.48 4.09 -9.72
C SER A 179 -1.29 2.67 -10.24
N LEU A 180 -0.17 2.05 -9.89
CA LEU A 180 0.19 0.68 -10.21
C LEU A 180 0.78 0.02 -8.97
N CYS A 181 0.20 -1.09 -8.53
CA CYS A 181 0.75 -1.92 -7.45
C CYS A 181 1.02 -3.33 -7.93
N THR A 182 2.03 -3.95 -7.33
CA THR A 182 2.40 -5.33 -7.61
C THR A 182 2.53 -6.10 -6.31
N SER A 183 1.68 -7.11 -6.12
CA SER A 183 1.77 -8.06 -5.01
C SER A 183 2.33 -9.39 -5.48
N GLY A 184 3.20 -9.99 -4.69
CA GLY A 184 3.84 -11.27 -5.00
C GLY A 184 4.29 -12.00 -3.75
N HIS A 185 4.47 -13.32 -3.89
CA HIS A 185 4.91 -14.19 -2.80
C HIS A 185 6.43 -14.11 -2.54
N SER A 186 7.21 -13.57 -3.49
CA SER A 186 8.68 -13.56 -3.44
C SER A 186 9.27 -12.36 -2.67
N LYS A 187 8.62 -11.18 -2.73
CA LYS A 187 9.19 -9.92 -2.21
C LYS A 187 8.96 -9.69 -0.71
N ARG A 188 7.89 -10.23 -0.12
CA ARG A 188 7.58 -10.11 1.32
C ARG A 188 7.29 -11.49 1.90
N TYR A 189 8.19 -12.00 2.74
CA TYR A 189 8.03 -13.27 3.43
C TYR A 189 8.51 -13.18 4.87
N LYS A 190 7.84 -13.89 5.76
CA LYS A 190 8.35 -14.17 7.10
C LYS A 190 9.16 -15.46 7.04
N LYS A 191 10.33 -15.52 7.69
CA LYS A 191 11.02 -16.77 7.92
C LYS A 191 10.46 -17.38 9.21
N ILE A 192 9.67 -18.45 9.09
CA ILE A 192 9.20 -19.26 10.22
C ILE A 192 9.80 -20.64 10.01
N ASP A 193 10.55 -21.16 10.99
CA ASP A 193 11.21 -22.47 10.95
C ASP A 193 12.05 -22.72 9.67
N ASN A 194 12.82 -21.71 9.25
CA ASN A 194 13.62 -21.70 8.02
C ASN A 194 12.81 -21.81 6.70
N LYS A 195 11.49 -21.75 6.73
CA LYS A 195 10.64 -21.69 5.53
C LYS A 195 10.20 -20.25 5.28
N LYS A 196 10.25 -19.85 4.01
CA LYS A 196 9.66 -18.58 3.56
C LYS A 196 8.12 -18.71 3.59
N GLN A 197 7.45 -17.96 4.44
CA GLN A 197 5.99 -17.91 4.47
C GLN A 197 5.53 -16.55 3.96
N SER A 198 4.72 -16.54 2.90
CA SER A 198 4.08 -15.33 2.40
C SER A 198 3.20 -14.70 3.49
N HIS A 199 3.18 -13.36 3.55
CA HIS A 199 2.25 -12.63 4.42
C HIS A 199 0.81 -12.64 3.87
N ILE A 200 0.62 -13.07 2.60
CA ILE A 200 -0.69 -13.14 1.97
C ILE A 200 -1.31 -14.51 2.27
N ILE A 201 -2.47 -14.50 2.91
CA ILE A 201 -3.26 -15.71 3.18
C ILE A 201 -4.00 -16.08 1.89
N VAL A 202 -3.63 -17.23 1.31
CA VAL A 202 -4.27 -17.73 0.09
C VAL A 202 -5.60 -18.38 0.44
N LYS A 203 -6.72 -17.82 -0.06
CA LYS A 203 -8.09 -18.33 0.15
C LYS A 203 -8.54 -19.27 -0.96
N GLU A 204 -7.97 -19.15 -2.15
CA GLU A 204 -8.19 -20.07 -3.28
C GLU A 204 -6.86 -20.56 -3.84
N LYS A 205 -6.74 -21.87 -4.04
CA LYS A 205 -5.53 -22.46 -4.63
C LYS A 205 -5.30 -21.89 -6.03
N ASN A 206 -4.13 -21.29 -6.23
CA ASN A 206 -3.71 -20.75 -7.52
C ASN A 206 -2.18 -20.90 -7.66
N ASN A 207 -1.69 -20.69 -8.87
CA ASN A 207 -0.26 -20.78 -9.19
C ASN A 207 0.35 -19.40 -9.50
N TYR A 208 -0.36 -18.29 -9.24
CA TYR A 208 0.18 -16.97 -9.49
C TYR A 208 1.27 -16.65 -8.47
N GLN A 209 2.45 -16.29 -8.95
CA GLN A 209 3.56 -15.80 -8.15
C GLN A 209 3.44 -14.30 -7.89
N GLN A 210 2.84 -13.58 -8.86
CA GLN A 210 2.73 -12.14 -8.86
C GLN A 210 1.50 -11.67 -9.64
N ILE A 211 0.84 -10.63 -9.15
CA ILE A 211 -0.22 -9.91 -9.84
C ILE A 211 0.10 -8.42 -9.79
N SER A 212 -0.08 -7.73 -10.93
CA SER A 212 0.05 -6.28 -11.04
C SER A 212 -1.28 -5.67 -11.44
N VAL A 213 -1.70 -4.64 -10.71
CA VAL A 213 -3.00 -3.98 -10.85
C VAL A 213 -2.80 -2.49 -10.98
N MET A 214 -3.56 -1.87 -11.91
CA MET A 214 -3.62 -0.44 -12.14
C MET A 214 -5.00 0.09 -11.74
N SER A 215 -5.03 1.24 -11.07
CA SER A 215 -6.25 1.93 -10.64
C SER A 215 -6.03 3.44 -10.55
N ASN A 216 -7.08 4.18 -10.14
CA ASN A 216 -7.00 5.62 -9.92
C ASN A 216 -6.25 5.99 -8.63
N THR A 217 -6.25 5.11 -7.63
CA THR A 217 -5.55 5.30 -6.35
C THR A 217 -4.64 4.11 -6.05
N THR A 218 -3.62 4.35 -5.25
CA THR A 218 -2.68 3.30 -4.85
C THR A 218 -3.31 2.32 -3.87
N VAL A 219 -4.17 2.80 -2.99
CA VAL A 219 -4.96 1.94 -2.08
C VAL A 219 -5.81 0.95 -2.87
N ASP A 220 -6.58 1.41 -3.87
CA ASP A 220 -7.36 0.53 -4.74
C ASP A 220 -6.47 -0.51 -5.43
N ALA A 221 -5.39 -0.06 -6.08
CA ALA A 221 -4.49 -0.94 -6.80
C ALA A 221 -3.87 -2.01 -5.89
N GLY A 222 -3.37 -1.62 -4.71
CA GLY A 222 -2.70 -2.51 -3.75
C GLY A 222 -3.64 -3.52 -3.10
N VAL A 223 -4.83 -3.06 -2.68
CA VAL A 223 -5.86 -3.93 -2.09
C VAL A 223 -6.32 -4.98 -3.10
N TRP A 224 -6.72 -4.57 -4.33
CA TRP A 224 -7.15 -5.52 -5.35
C TRP A 224 -6.03 -6.44 -5.82
N CYS A 225 -4.79 -5.95 -5.85
CA CYS A 225 -3.62 -6.76 -6.16
C CYS A 225 -3.46 -7.91 -5.15
N THR A 226 -3.50 -7.59 -3.86
CA THR A 226 -3.42 -8.55 -2.75
C THR A 226 -4.62 -9.49 -2.72
N ALA A 227 -5.83 -8.95 -2.88
CA ALA A 227 -7.07 -9.75 -2.88
C ALA A 227 -7.11 -10.77 -4.03
N LEU A 228 -6.71 -10.36 -5.24
CA LEU A 228 -6.66 -11.25 -6.41
C LEU A 228 -5.58 -12.32 -6.29
N LEU A 229 -4.46 -12.03 -5.62
CA LEU A 229 -3.44 -13.04 -5.35
C LEU A 229 -3.92 -14.06 -4.31
N SER A 230 -4.79 -13.63 -3.37
CA SER A 230 -5.45 -14.50 -2.38
C SER A 230 -6.62 -15.30 -2.97
N LYS A 231 -7.46 -14.66 -3.81
CA LYS A 231 -8.70 -15.19 -4.39
C LYS A 231 -8.86 -14.75 -5.84
N PRO A 232 -8.27 -15.44 -6.82
CA PRO A 232 -8.28 -15.05 -8.24
C PRO A 232 -9.66 -15.05 -8.91
N SER A 233 -10.67 -15.70 -8.33
CA SER A 233 -12.03 -15.76 -8.87
C SER A 233 -12.86 -14.50 -8.60
N LEU A 234 -12.34 -13.51 -7.88
CA LEU A 234 -13.04 -12.27 -7.59
C LEU A 234 -13.46 -11.54 -8.86
N ILE A 235 -14.69 -11.05 -8.85
CA ILE A 235 -15.20 -10.14 -9.88
C ILE A 235 -14.64 -8.76 -9.60
N ILE A 236 -13.81 -8.27 -10.53
CA ILE A 236 -13.15 -6.96 -10.40
C ILE A 236 -14.08 -5.83 -10.88
N PRO A 237 -14.11 -4.69 -10.17
CA PRO A 237 -14.80 -3.49 -10.63
C PRO A 237 -14.19 -2.95 -11.94
N SER A 238 -14.99 -2.24 -12.73
CA SER A 238 -14.58 -1.73 -14.05
C SER A 238 -13.40 -0.73 -14.03
N HIS A 239 -13.17 -0.05 -12.91
CA HIS A 239 -12.07 0.89 -12.72
C HIS A 239 -10.74 0.20 -12.34
N ILE A 240 -10.78 -1.08 -12.02
CA ILE A 240 -9.61 -1.90 -11.69
C ILE A 240 -9.12 -2.61 -12.96
N LYS A 241 -7.87 -2.40 -13.31
CA LYS A 241 -7.25 -3.04 -14.47
C LYS A 241 -6.14 -3.98 -14.02
N VAL A 242 -6.32 -5.27 -14.22
CA VAL A 242 -5.23 -6.25 -14.07
C VAL A 242 -4.33 -6.14 -15.30
N VAL A 243 -3.08 -5.75 -15.09
CA VAL A 243 -2.14 -5.49 -16.20
C VAL A 243 -1.16 -6.64 -16.42
N LYS A 244 -0.90 -7.45 -15.38
CA LYS A 244 -0.08 -8.65 -15.48
C LYS A 244 -0.46 -9.68 -14.41
N LYS A 245 -0.46 -10.96 -14.76
CA LYS A 245 -0.49 -12.13 -13.87
C LYS A 245 0.64 -13.08 -14.28
N VAL A 246 1.44 -13.52 -13.34
CA VAL A 246 2.57 -14.43 -13.53
C VAL A 246 2.50 -15.61 -12.58
#